data_1c07641e01b608d5263c8600fc8e2d4a
#
_entry.id   1c07641e01b608d5263c8600fc8e2d4a
#
_cell.length_a   1.000
_cell.length_b   1.000
_cell.length_c   1.000
_cell.angle_alpha   90.00
_cell.angle_beta   90.00
_cell.angle_gamma   90.00
#
_symmetry.space_group_name_H-M   'P 1'
#
loop_
_entity.id
_entity.type
_entity.pdbx_description
1 polymer ?
#
loop_
_entity_poly.entity_id
_entity_poly.type
_entity_poly.pdbx_seq_one_letter_code
_entity_poly.pdbx_strand_id
1 'polypeptide(L)'
;MAVQVIKVMTFGDTVDLITKVHKASANPVAVAPHYDGTKGEYDNLGEWFSLRRDGKVYGVDIPEYTYSNDPKGIKTRDNVGLVCQPATNTTAGRDDYSKLNAFEYFNVNGTVDDNGKFHCTAMKGDGRFRADGSNGDVWVMACPGYYSITRSNGYKRLLYSDTKYEGMRPLPGQKYADGTERPLLVFSPYLAWCDSNNVPHSYSGKVHTFQFGSHDTGISYSKKKGAGYTGRTVADNFYIQLMLMLKYATQDLQSLGGCTD
;
A
#
# COMPACT_ATOMS: atom_id res chain seq x y z
N MET A 1 -16.27 3.47 -48.61
CA MET A 1 -15.51 4.43 -47.78
C MET A 1 -15.99 4.28 -46.38
N ALA A 2 -15.16 3.77 -45.46
CA ALA A 2 -15.50 3.66 -44.04
C ALA A 2 -15.25 5.02 -43.41
N VAL A 3 -16.28 5.61 -42.83
CA VAL A 3 -16.17 6.85 -42.06
C VAL A 3 -15.49 6.49 -40.74
N GLN A 4 -14.26 6.90 -40.56
CA GLN A 4 -13.59 6.84 -39.25
C GLN A 4 -14.17 7.94 -38.36
N VAL A 5 -14.94 7.53 -37.34
CA VAL A 5 -15.40 8.44 -36.30
C VAL A 5 -14.20 8.78 -35.42
N ILE A 6 -13.69 10.00 -35.56
CA ILE A 6 -12.67 10.53 -34.66
C ILE A 6 -13.37 10.83 -33.34
N LYS A 7 -13.18 9.99 -32.31
CA LYS A 7 -13.65 10.27 -30.97
C LYS A 7 -12.82 11.42 -30.41
N VAL A 8 -13.49 12.52 -30.03
CA VAL A 8 -12.83 13.61 -29.34
C VAL A 8 -12.37 13.09 -27.97
N MET A 9 -11.06 13.06 -27.78
CA MET A 9 -10.46 12.57 -26.54
C MET A 9 -10.63 13.61 -25.43
N THR A 10 -11.02 13.17 -24.26
CA THR A 10 -11.05 14.02 -23.06
C THR A 10 -9.63 14.22 -22.52
N PHE A 11 -9.42 15.19 -21.64
CA PHE A 11 -8.11 15.42 -21.00
C PHE A 11 -7.59 14.18 -20.29
N GLY A 12 -8.46 13.39 -19.67
CA GLY A 12 -8.12 12.10 -19.04
C GLY A 12 -7.65 11.07 -20.08
N ASP A 13 -8.35 10.94 -21.21
CA ASP A 13 -7.96 10.03 -22.30
C ASP A 13 -6.59 10.42 -22.88
N THR A 14 -6.26 11.71 -22.92
CA THR A 14 -4.97 12.21 -23.42
C THR A 14 -3.82 11.83 -22.46
N VAL A 15 -4.04 11.92 -21.15
CA VAL A 15 -3.05 11.50 -20.14
C VAL A 15 -2.83 9.98 -20.23
N ASP A 16 -3.89 9.19 -20.37
CA ASP A 16 -3.79 7.74 -20.57
C ASP A 16 -3.08 7.36 -21.86
N LEU A 17 -3.32 8.09 -22.93
CA LEU A 17 -2.64 7.87 -24.22
C LEU A 17 -1.15 8.24 -24.12
N ILE A 18 -0.80 9.37 -23.49
CA ILE A 18 0.58 9.78 -23.26
C ILE A 18 1.30 8.72 -22.43
N THR A 19 0.66 8.20 -21.38
CA THR A 19 1.21 7.12 -20.56
C THR A 19 1.41 5.83 -21.37
N LYS A 20 0.46 5.46 -22.23
CA LYS A 20 0.56 4.29 -23.12
C LYS A 20 1.61 4.48 -24.22
N VAL A 21 1.72 5.67 -24.80
CA VAL A 21 2.72 6.01 -25.81
C VAL A 21 4.12 6.03 -25.20
N HIS A 22 4.30 6.53 -23.98
CA HIS A 22 5.57 6.41 -23.26
C HIS A 22 5.94 4.94 -22.97
N LYS A 23 4.96 4.08 -22.66
CA LYS A 23 5.20 2.63 -22.50
C LYS A 23 5.52 1.93 -23.85
N ALA A 24 5.04 2.44 -24.97
CA ALA A 24 5.20 1.80 -26.28
C ALA A 24 6.40 2.32 -27.10
N SER A 25 6.89 3.53 -26.85
CA SER A 25 7.85 4.23 -27.73
C SER A 25 9.29 4.28 -27.24
N ALA A 26 9.59 3.74 -26.08
CA ALA A 26 10.98 3.58 -25.66
C ALA A 26 11.14 2.19 -25.04
N ASN A 27 12.29 1.53 -25.25
CA ASN A 27 12.86 0.75 -24.16
C ASN A 27 12.67 1.64 -22.92
N PRO A 28 11.77 1.34 -21.98
CA PRO A 28 11.61 2.19 -20.85
C PRO A 28 12.98 2.23 -20.20
N VAL A 29 13.63 3.36 -20.25
CA VAL A 29 14.70 3.64 -19.28
C VAL A 29 13.99 3.39 -17.97
N ALA A 30 14.29 2.28 -17.32
CA ALA A 30 13.64 1.90 -16.08
C ALA A 30 13.91 3.05 -15.14
N VAL A 31 12.92 3.92 -14.97
CA VAL A 31 13.04 5.05 -14.04
C VAL A 31 13.27 4.37 -12.69
N ALA A 32 14.51 4.46 -12.23
CA ALA A 32 14.87 3.97 -10.91
C ALA A 32 14.54 5.04 -9.87
N PRO A 33 14.33 4.67 -8.61
CA PRO A 33 14.25 5.63 -7.53
C PRO A 33 15.51 6.51 -7.55
N HIS A 34 15.30 7.82 -7.64
CA HIS A 34 16.39 8.80 -7.67
C HIS A 34 16.61 9.41 -6.28
N TYR A 35 17.84 9.30 -5.78
CA TYR A 35 18.25 9.93 -4.53
C TYR A 35 18.93 11.27 -4.80
N ASP A 36 18.31 12.35 -4.31
CA ASP A 36 18.91 13.69 -4.35
C ASP A 36 19.85 13.88 -3.15
N GLY A 37 21.15 13.79 -3.40
CA GLY A 37 22.17 13.96 -2.34
C GLY A 37 22.18 15.36 -1.71
N THR A 38 21.64 16.39 -2.38
CA THR A 38 21.55 17.75 -1.84
C THR A 38 20.42 17.84 -0.81
N LYS A 39 19.29 17.19 -1.08
CA LYS A 39 18.14 17.13 -0.17
C LYS A 39 18.26 16.03 0.87
N GLY A 40 19.10 15.02 0.61
CA GLY A 40 19.22 13.85 1.48
C GLY A 40 18.02 12.89 1.42
N GLU A 41 17.25 12.91 0.34
CA GLU A 41 16.02 12.13 0.18
C GLU A 41 15.81 11.63 -1.25
N TYR A 42 14.91 10.66 -1.42
CA TYR A 42 14.40 10.24 -2.72
C TYR A 42 13.31 11.23 -3.18
N ASP A 43 13.46 11.82 -4.37
CA ASP A 43 12.57 12.90 -4.83
C ASP A 43 11.59 12.52 -5.95
N ASN A 44 11.72 11.34 -6.55
CA ASN A 44 10.91 10.90 -7.69
C ASN A 44 10.01 9.67 -7.40
N LEU A 45 9.82 9.26 -6.16
CA LEU A 45 9.13 8.01 -5.82
C LEU A 45 7.69 7.95 -6.34
N GLY A 46 6.96 9.06 -6.32
CA GLY A 46 5.60 9.13 -6.86
C GLY A 46 5.55 8.88 -8.36
N GLU A 47 6.48 9.48 -9.12
CA GLU A 47 6.65 9.24 -10.55
C GLU A 47 7.05 7.80 -10.81
N TRP A 48 8.03 7.29 -10.07
CA TRP A 48 8.50 5.92 -10.17
C TRP A 48 7.37 4.89 -10.01
N PHE A 49 6.49 5.03 -9.00
CA PHE A 49 5.32 4.19 -8.86
C PHE A 49 4.33 4.37 -10.02
N SER A 50 4.10 5.61 -10.46
CA SER A 50 3.17 5.90 -11.54
C SER A 50 3.58 5.25 -12.86
N LEU A 51 4.87 5.27 -13.19
CA LEU A 51 5.41 4.67 -14.42
C LEU A 51 5.36 3.13 -14.42
N ARG A 52 5.28 2.51 -13.24
CA ARG A 52 5.21 1.05 -13.07
C ARG A 52 3.79 0.49 -13.07
N ARG A 53 2.77 1.35 -13.13
CA ARG A 53 1.36 0.91 -13.17
C ARG A 53 1.11 0.02 -14.38
N ASP A 54 0.55 -1.16 -14.15
CA ASP A 54 0.24 -2.14 -15.20
C ASP A 54 -1.24 -2.12 -15.62
N GLY A 55 -2.09 -1.44 -14.87
CA GLY A 55 -3.51 -1.30 -15.13
C GLY A 55 -4.30 -2.59 -14.93
N LYS A 56 -3.74 -3.60 -14.27
CA LYS A 56 -4.46 -4.82 -13.96
C LYS A 56 -5.49 -4.61 -12.87
N VAL A 57 -6.57 -5.38 -12.94
CA VAL A 57 -7.65 -5.37 -11.95
C VAL A 57 -7.69 -6.70 -11.23
N TYR A 58 -7.34 -6.71 -9.97
CA TYR A 58 -7.35 -7.90 -9.13
C TYR A 58 -8.67 -7.99 -8.39
N GLY A 59 -9.37 -9.11 -8.52
CA GLY A 59 -10.67 -9.30 -7.93
C GLY A 59 -10.75 -10.51 -7.01
N VAL A 60 -11.66 -10.44 -6.04
CA VAL A 60 -12.08 -11.58 -5.24
C VAL A 60 -13.56 -11.44 -4.91
N ASP A 61 -14.31 -12.51 -5.13
CA ASP A 61 -15.71 -12.65 -4.74
C ASP A 61 -15.77 -13.50 -3.47
N ILE A 62 -16.18 -12.90 -2.36
CA ILE A 62 -16.25 -13.56 -1.05
C ILE A 62 -17.72 -13.78 -0.68
N PRO A 63 -18.15 -15.01 -0.33
CA PRO A 63 -19.51 -15.25 0.08
C PRO A 63 -19.85 -14.45 1.34
N GLU A 64 -20.99 -13.76 1.35
CA GLU A 64 -21.47 -12.98 2.49
C GLU A 64 -22.04 -13.85 3.60
N TYR A 65 -22.64 -14.97 3.19
CA TYR A 65 -23.28 -15.91 4.10
C TYR A 65 -22.68 -17.28 3.91
N THR A 66 -22.06 -17.77 4.95
CA THR A 66 -21.48 -19.11 4.98
C THR A 66 -21.61 -19.68 6.38
N TYR A 67 -21.83 -20.98 6.47
CA TYR A 67 -21.77 -21.74 7.72
C TYR A 67 -20.35 -22.28 7.99
N SER A 68 -19.40 -22.02 7.07
CA SER A 68 -18.01 -22.42 7.23
C SER A 68 -17.25 -21.42 8.08
N ASN A 69 -16.42 -21.90 8.98
CA ASN A 69 -15.48 -21.08 9.74
C ASN A 69 -14.33 -20.53 8.86
N ASP A 70 -14.12 -21.11 7.66
CA ASP A 70 -13.17 -20.62 6.65
C ASP A 70 -13.92 -20.37 5.32
N PRO A 71 -14.59 -19.21 5.19
CA PRO A 71 -15.29 -18.84 3.97
C PRO A 71 -14.27 -18.49 2.88
N LYS A 72 -13.99 -19.46 2.02
CA LYS A 72 -13.11 -19.24 0.86
C LYS A 72 -13.84 -18.45 -0.20
N GLY A 73 -13.16 -17.41 -0.69
CA GLY A 73 -13.58 -16.62 -1.83
C GLY A 73 -13.06 -17.19 -3.14
N ILE A 74 -13.53 -16.61 -4.22
CA ILE A 74 -13.14 -16.96 -5.59
C ILE A 74 -12.36 -15.80 -6.17
N LYS A 75 -11.11 -16.05 -6.59
CA LYS A 75 -10.31 -15.06 -7.31
C LYS A 75 -10.89 -14.81 -8.69
N THR A 76 -10.96 -13.55 -9.08
CA THR A 76 -11.54 -13.11 -10.34
C THR A 76 -10.62 -12.14 -11.07
N ARG A 77 -10.85 -11.92 -12.37
CA ARG A 77 -10.06 -11.03 -13.25
C ARG A 77 -8.56 -11.40 -13.25
N ASP A 78 -7.66 -10.42 -13.18
CA ASP A 78 -6.21 -10.65 -13.18
C ASP A 78 -5.68 -11.33 -11.90
N ASN A 79 -6.55 -11.59 -10.93
CA ASN A 79 -6.22 -12.33 -9.72
C ASN A 79 -6.30 -13.86 -9.90
N VAL A 80 -6.91 -14.32 -10.99
CA VAL A 80 -7.05 -15.76 -11.28
C VAL A 80 -5.67 -16.40 -11.51
N GLY A 81 -5.43 -17.51 -10.83
CA GLY A 81 -4.18 -18.28 -10.95
C GLY A 81 -3.02 -17.76 -10.11
N LEU A 82 -3.11 -16.56 -9.51
CA LEU A 82 -2.08 -16.07 -8.59
C LEU A 82 -2.16 -16.79 -7.25
N VAL A 83 -1.01 -17.18 -6.72
CA VAL A 83 -0.88 -17.93 -5.46
C VAL A 83 -0.12 -17.11 -4.44
N CYS A 84 -0.64 -17.06 -3.21
CA CYS A 84 0.08 -16.63 -2.03
C CYS A 84 -0.04 -17.74 -0.98
N GLN A 85 1.10 -18.31 -0.58
CA GLN A 85 1.17 -19.39 0.38
C GLN A 85 2.32 -19.13 1.35
N PRO A 86 2.06 -19.06 2.67
CA PRO A 86 3.14 -18.95 3.66
C PRO A 86 4.07 -20.16 3.61
N ALA A 87 5.33 -19.95 3.97
CA ALA A 87 6.25 -21.06 4.20
C ALA A 87 5.82 -21.85 5.45
N THR A 88 5.97 -23.16 5.38
CA THR A 88 5.84 -24.07 6.52
C THR A 88 7.17 -24.75 6.78
N ASN A 89 7.26 -25.57 7.82
CA ASN A 89 8.48 -26.35 8.11
C ASN A 89 8.82 -27.36 6.99
N THR A 90 7.87 -27.71 6.14
CA THR A 90 8.00 -28.72 5.09
C THR A 90 7.80 -28.20 3.67
N THR A 91 7.27 -26.99 3.52
CA THR A 91 6.92 -26.42 2.20
C THR A 91 7.46 -25.00 2.08
N ALA A 92 8.15 -24.72 0.99
CA ALA A 92 8.58 -23.37 0.67
C ALA A 92 7.37 -22.45 0.42
N GLY A 93 7.45 -21.22 0.89
CA GLY A 93 6.43 -20.20 0.61
C GLY A 93 6.42 -19.80 -0.86
N ARG A 94 5.27 -19.34 -1.33
CA ARG A 94 5.08 -18.77 -2.68
C ARG A 94 4.28 -17.49 -2.58
N ASP A 95 4.77 -16.41 -3.18
CA ASP A 95 4.04 -15.13 -3.28
C ASP A 95 4.19 -14.56 -4.69
N ASP A 96 3.22 -14.87 -5.54
CA ASP A 96 3.17 -14.39 -6.92
C ASP A 96 2.90 -12.87 -7.00
N TYR A 97 2.51 -12.24 -5.89
CA TYR A 97 2.20 -10.80 -5.81
C TYR A 97 3.42 -9.94 -5.53
N SER A 98 4.50 -10.51 -5.03
CA SER A 98 5.66 -9.77 -4.52
C SER A 98 6.36 -8.88 -5.54
N LYS A 99 6.11 -9.08 -6.85
CA LYS A 99 6.68 -8.30 -7.96
C LYS A 99 5.62 -7.49 -8.73
N LEU A 100 4.37 -7.53 -8.29
CA LEU A 100 3.28 -6.77 -8.92
C LEU A 100 3.21 -5.40 -8.26
N ASN A 101 3.34 -4.33 -9.05
CA ASN A 101 3.35 -2.95 -8.56
C ASN A 101 2.19 -2.64 -7.60
N ALA A 102 1.00 -3.17 -7.88
CA ALA A 102 -0.19 -3.00 -7.05
C ALA A 102 -0.07 -3.60 -5.63
N PHE A 103 0.85 -4.57 -5.41
CA PHE A 103 1.03 -5.29 -4.14
C PHE A 103 2.43 -5.18 -3.56
N GLU A 104 3.37 -4.63 -4.32
CA GLU A 104 4.74 -4.48 -3.88
C GLU A 104 4.86 -3.41 -2.80
N TYR A 105 5.69 -3.67 -1.82
CA TYR A 105 5.98 -2.72 -0.74
C TYR A 105 7.48 -2.69 -0.43
N PHE A 106 7.93 -1.57 0.08
CA PHE A 106 9.33 -1.31 0.38
C PHE A 106 9.50 -0.86 1.83
N ASN A 107 10.44 -1.45 2.53
CA ASN A 107 10.87 -0.91 3.81
C ASN A 107 11.81 0.26 3.55
N VAL A 108 11.53 1.38 4.19
CA VAL A 108 12.25 2.64 3.99
C VAL A 108 12.51 3.32 5.33
N ASN A 109 13.53 4.18 5.40
CA ASN A 109 13.62 5.19 6.46
C ASN A 109 13.02 6.50 5.96
N GLY A 110 12.47 7.29 6.86
CA GLY A 110 11.94 8.60 6.49
C GLY A 110 11.18 9.29 7.61
N THR A 111 10.69 10.46 7.28
CA THR A 111 9.91 11.33 8.17
C THR A 111 8.67 11.84 7.46
N VAL A 112 7.70 12.30 8.21
CA VAL A 112 6.51 12.98 7.70
C VAL A 112 6.56 14.44 8.17
N ASP A 113 6.40 15.38 7.27
CA ASP A 113 6.33 16.79 7.64
C ASP A 113 4.95 17.19 8.18
N ASP A 114 4.82 18.44 8.64
CA ASP A 114 3.57 18.94 9.22
C ASP A 114 2.40 19.03 8.22
N ASN A 115 2.67 18.98 6.91
CA ASN A 115 1.68 18.90 5.85
C ASN A 115 1.28 17.46 5.52
N GLY A 116 1.88 16.48 6.21
CA GLY A 116 1.65 15.06 5.98
C GLY A 116 2.35 14.49 4.74
N LYS A 117 3.34 15.20 4.18
CA LYS A 117 4.19 14.72 3.09
C LYS A 117 5.28 13.83 3.66
N PHE A 118 5.50 12.68 3.03
CA PHE A 118 6.54 11.75 3.40
C PHE A 118 7.86 12.07 2.68
N HIS A 119 8.95 12.10 3.43
CA HIS A 119 10.33 12.31 2.99
C HIS A 119 11.12 11.01 3.19
N CYS A 120 11.44 10.31 2.11
CA CYS A 120 12.14 9.03 2.14
C CYS A 120 13.65 9.27 2.11
N THR A 121 14.35 8.93 3.19
CA THR A 121 15.79 9.14 3.31
C THR A 121 16.63 7.93 2.91
N ALA A 122 16.08 6.72 3.00
CA ALA A 122 16.74 5.49 2.55
C ALA A 122 15.72 4.40 2.21
N MET A 123 16.04 3.53 1.25
CA MET A 123 15.25 2.34 0.91
C MET A 123 16.04 1.07 1.30
N LYS A 124 15.33 0.01 1.69
CA LYS A 124 15.96 -1.30 1.95
C LYS A 124 16.69 -1.78 0.69
N GLY A 125 17.95 -2.14 0.83
CA GLY A 125 18.87 -2.41 -0.27
C GLY A 125 19.84 -1.27 -0.55
N ASP A 126 19.56 -0.07 -0.09
CA ASP A 126 20.47 1.07 -0.04
C ASP A 126 21.37 0.96 1.21
N GLY A 127 22.65 1.21 1.06
CA GLY A 127 23.62 1.19 2.17
C GLY A 127 23.31 2.16 3.32
N ARG A 128 22.39 3.12 3.12
CA ARG A 128 21.92 4.06 4.13
C ARG A 128 20.75 3.54 4.97
N PHE A 129 20.04 2.52 4.51
CA PHE A 129 18.89 1.97 5.24
C PHE A 129 19.32 1.38 6.60
N ARG A 130 18.59 1.72 7.64
CA ARG A 130 18.82 1.23 9.00
C ARG A 130 17.50 0.78 9.63
N ALA A 131 17.40 -0.52 9.91
CA ALA A 131 16.21 -1.09 10.53
C ALA A 131 16.11 -0.77 12.04
N ASP A 132 17.24 -0.46 12.67
CA ASP A 132 17.35 -0.15 14.11
C ASP A 132 16.99 1.30 14.47
N GLY A 133 16.60 2.09 13.49
CA GLY A 133 16.21 3.48 13.68
C GLY A 133 17.35 4.49 13.74
N SER A 134 18.62 4.08 13.54
CA SER A 134 19.76 5.01 13.56
C SER A 134 19.76 6.00 12.38
N ASN A 135 18.93 5.77 11.35
CA ASN A 135 18.68 6.69 10.24
C ASN A 135 17.19 7.08 10.13
N GLY A 136 16.53 7.28 11.27
CA GLY A 136 15.10 7.62 11.32
C GLY A 136 14.20 6.39 11.37
N ASP A 137 12.90 6.64 11.55
CA ASP A 137 11.91 5.58 11.65
C ASP A 137 11.86 4.69 10.40
N VAL A 138 11.51 3.45 10.62
CA VAL A 138 11.22 2.50 9.53
C VAL A 138 9.76 2.59 9.16
N TRP A 139 9.50 2.66 7.87
CA TRP A 139 8.17 2.69 7.25
C TRP A 139 8.04 1.60 6.21
N VAL A 140 6.82 1.16 5.99
CA VAL A 140 6.42 0.48 4.75
C VAL A 140 5.89 1.53 3.79
N MET A 141 6.45 1.57 2.59
CA MET A 141 6.00 2.40 1.48
C MET A 141 5.41 1.51 0.39
N ALA A 142 4.23 1.86 -0.10
CA ALA A 142 3.52 1.12 -1.12
C ALA A 142 2.92 2.03 -2.21
N CYS A 143 2.61 1.45 -3.36
CA CYS A 143 1.90 2.13 -4.43
C CYS A 143 0.49 2.50 -3.99
N PRO A 144 0.03 3.74 -4.25
CA PRO A 144 -1.37 4.09 -4.11
C PRO A 144 -2.24 3.28 -5.06
N GLY A 145 -3.46 2.94 -4.63
CA GLY A 145 -4.36 2.15 -5.44
C GLY A 145 -5.83 2.56 -5.31
N TYR A 146 -6.63 1.93 -6.14
CA TYR A 146 -8.06 2.19 -6.25
C TYR A 146 -8.82 0.89 -6.03
N TYR A 147 -9.96 0.99 -5.36
CA TYR A 147 -10.78 -0.17 -5.05
C TYR A 147 -12.26 0.08 -5.27
N SER A 148 -13.00 -0.99 -5.47
CA SER A 148 -14.45 -0.99 -5.34
C SER A 148 -14.92 -2.19 -4.52
N ILE A 149 -16.01 -2.00 -3.80
CA ILE A 149 -16.71 -3.06 -3.06
C ILE A 149 -18.16 -3.01 -3.47
N THR A 150 -18.64 -4.09 -4.06
CA THR A 150 -20.04 -4.26 -4.46
C THR A 150 -20.60 -5.54 -3.86
N ARG A 151 -21.92 -5.61 -3.69
CA ARG A 151 -22.62 -6.81 -3.21
C ARG A 151 -23.62 -7.23 -4.25
N SER A 152 -23.58 -8.50 -4.62
CA SER A 152 -24.51 -9.08 -5.58
C SER A 152 -24.55 -10.60 -5.42
N ASN A 153 -25.76 -11.17 -5.50
CA ASN A 153 -25.99 -12.62 -5.49
C ASN A 153 -25.35 -13.36 -4.29
N GLY A 154 -25.36 -12.74 -3.10
CA GLY A 154 -24.79 -13.33 -1.89
C GLY A 154 -23.27 -13.28 -1.80
N TYR A 155 -22.63 -12.51 -2.68
CA TYR A 155 -21.18 -12.27 -2.68
C TYR A 155 -20.84 -10.81 -2.47
N LYS A 156 -19.82 -10.57 -1.69
CA LYS A 156 -19.08 -9.31 -1.62
C LYS A 156 -17.94 -9.37 -2.62
N ARG A 157 -18.03 -8.59 -3.70
CA ARG A 157 -16.98 -8.45 -4.70
C ARG A 157 -16.04 -7.33 -4.32
N LEU A 158 -14.78 -7.64 -4.17
CA LEU A 158 -13.69 -6.69 -3.99
C LEU A 158 -12.90 -6.60 -5.28
N LEU A 159 -12.66 -5.38 -5.77
CA LEU A 159 -11.76 -5.12 -6.90
C LEU A 159 -10.68 -4.14 -6.44
N TYR A 160 -9.48 -4.32 -6.93
CA TYR A 160 -8.32 -3.46 -6.64
C TYR A 160 -7.45 -3.30 -7.88
N SER A 161 -6.91 -2.11 -8.08
CA SER A 161 -5.97 -1.80 -9.16
C SER A 161 -5.04 -0.67 -8.75
N ASP A 162 -3.83 -0.62 -9.29
CA ASP A 162 -2.95 0.55 -9.21
C ASP A 162 -3.39 1.69 -10.14
N THR A 163 -4.36 1.45 -11.01
CA THR A 163 -4.92 2.39 -11.98
C THR A 163 -6.39 2.64 -11.69
N LYS A 164 -6.83 3.90 -11.78
CA LYS A 164 -8.21 4.29 -11.53
C LYS A 164 -9.12 3.89 -12.70
N TYR A 165 -10.17 3.15 -12.39
CA TYR A 165 -11.24 2.80 -13.32
C TYR A 165 -12.58 3.37 -12.86
N GLU A 166 -13.56 3.40 -13.76
CA GLU A 166 -14.92 3.80 -13.43
C GLU A 166 -15.48 2.94 -12.28
N GLY A 167 -16.15 3.58 -11.33
CA GLY A 167 -16.68 2.92 -10.13
C GLY A 167 -15.66 2.58 -9.04
N MET A 168 -14.37 2.83 -9.27
CA MET A 168 -13.33 2.71 -8.25
C MET A 168 -13.06 4.04 -7.56
N ARG A 169 -12.70 3.96 -6.29
CA ARG A 169 -12.32 5.09 -5.44
C ARG A 169 -10.91 4.87 -4.88
N PRO A 170 -10.17 5.96 -4.57
CA PRO A 170 -8.87 5.84 -3.93
C PRO A 170 -8.98 5.17 -2.55
N LEU A 171 -7.92 4.49 -2.15
CA LEU A 171 -7.85 3.88 -0.82
C LEU A 171 -8.09 4.94 0.28
N PRO A 172 -8.73 4.55 1.40
CA PRO A 172 -8.78 5.40 2.57
C PRO A 172 -7.37 5.81 2.99
N GLY A 173 -7.17 7.07 3.38
CA GLY A 173 -5.84 7.60 3.71
C GLY A 173 -4.97 8.00 2.51
N GLN A 174 -5.40 7.71 1.27
CA GLN A 174 -4.68 8.12 0.06
C GLN A 174 -4.88 9.60 -0.31
N LYS A 175 -5.67 10.35 0.43
CA LYS A 175 -5.90 11.78 0.18
C LYS A 175 -5.27 12.65 1.26
N TYR A 176 -4.77 13.80 0.84
CA TYR A 176 -4.47 14.91 1.74
C TYR A 176 -5.76 15.59 2.21
N ALA A 177 -5.63 16.49 3.17
CA ALA A 177 -6.77 17.24 3.70
C ALA A 177 -7.46 18.14 2.64
N ASP A 178 -6.71 18.60 1.64
CA ASP A 178 -7.21 19.39 0.51
C ASP A 178 -7.91 18.54 -0.57
N GLY A 179 -7.97 17.23 -0.40
CA GLY A 179 -8.59 16.28 -1.33
C GLY A 179 -7.70 15.78 -2.46
N THR A 180 -6.47 16.30 -2.59
CA THR A 180 -5.49 15.79 -3.56
C THR A 180 -5.01 14.38 -3.18
N GLU A 181 -4.65 13.57 -4.18
CA GLU A 181 -4.22 12.19 -3.92
C GLU A 181 -2.73 12.15 -3.54
N ARG A 182 -2.41 11.37 -2.50
CA ARG A 182 -1.03 11.13 -2.08
C ARG A 182 -0.32 10.27 -3.12
N PRO A 183 0.91 10.60 -3.48
CA PRO A 183 1.70 9.80 -4.43
C PRO A 183 2.20 8.47 -3.84
N LEU A 184 2.15 8.33 -2.52
CA LEU A 184 2.65 7.18 -1.76
C LEU A 184 1.69 6.83 -0.62
N LEU A 185 1.59 5.54 -0.30
CA LEU A 185 1.04 5.05 0.97
C LEU A 185 2.21 4.72 1.88
N VAL A 186 2.17 5.20 3.12
CA VAL A 186 3.19 4.91 4.13
C VAL A 186 2.56 4.60 5.47
N PHE A 187 3.06 3.57 6.14
CA PHE A 187 2.63 3.19 7.49
C PHE A 187 3.76 2.45 8.22
N SER A 188 3.68 2.41 9.55
CA SER A 188 4.68 1.75 10.39
C SER A 188 4.58 0.21 10.28
N PRO A 189 5.68 -0.52 10.04
CA PRO A 189 5.71 -1.98 10.09
C PRO A 189 5.83 -2.55 11.51
N TYR A 190 6.31 -1.76 12.45
CA TYR A 190 6.55 -2.19 13.82
C TYR A 190 5.56 -1.58 14.79
N LEU A 191 5.29 -2.30 15.87
CA LEU A 191 4.61 -1.73 17.02
C LEU A 191 5.46 -0.61 17.63
N ALA A 192 4.81 0.47 18.03
CA ALA A 192 5.51 1.64 18.55
C ALA A 192 6.29 1.29 19.83
N TRP A 193 7.55 1.68 19.83
CA TRP A 193 8.37 1.82 21.04
C TRP A 193 8.48 3.31 21.36
N CYS A 194 8.26 3.67 22.62
CA CYS A 194 8.41 5.06 23.05
C CYS A 194 9.73 5.30 23.75
N ASP A 195 10.40 6.40 23.43
CA ASP A 195 11.58 6.85 24.14
C ASP A 195 11.25 7.44 25.52
N SER A 196 12.27 7.93 26.25
CA SER A 196 12.11 8.54 27.58
C SER A 196 11.23 9.80 27.59
N ASN A 197 11.03 10.44 26.44
CA ASN A 197 10.17 11.61 26.26
C ASN A 197 8.75 11.22 25.82
N ASN A 198 8.45 9.93 25.77
CA ASN A 198 7.20 9.38 25.24
C ASN A 198 6.99 9.75 23.76
N VAL A 199 8.03 9.79 22.96
CA VAL A 199 7.94 9.91 21.51
C VAL A 199 7.90 8.51 20.90
N PRO A 200 6.88 8.14 20.11
CA PRO A 200 6.78 6.82 19.53
C PRO A 200 7.69 6.67 18.31
N HIS A 201 8.32 5.53 18.18
CA HIS A 201 9.24 5.17 17.12
C HIS A 201 8.90 3.82 16.52
N SER A 202 9.23 3.64 15.24
CA SER A 202 9.09 2.40 14.49
C SER A 202 10.49 1.82 14.22
N TYR A 203 11.00 1.00 15.14
CA TYR A 203 12.33 0.41 15.08
C TYR A 203 12.29 -1.11 15.17
N SER A 204 13.16 -1.78 14.42
CA SER A 204 13.42 -3.21 14.63
C SER A 204 14.21 -3.45 15.93
N GLY A 205 14.01 -4.59 16.54
CA GLY A 205 14.78 -5.01 17.72
C GLY A 205 14.42 -4.27 19.02
N LYS A 206 13.34 -3.48 19.03
CA LYS A 206 12.80 -2.89 20.25
C LYS A 206 11.62 -3.68 20.77
N VAL A 207 11.61 -3.93 22.06
CA VAL A 207 10.46 -4.55 22.71
C VAL A 207 9.36 -3.49 22.81
N HIS A 208 8.17 -3.84 22.36
CA HIS A 208 6.99 -3.02 22.56
C HIS A 208 6.75 -2.85 24.07
N THR A 209 7.01 -1.65 24.58
CA THR A 209 6.92 -1.37 26.03
C THR A 209 5.71 -0.52 26.36
N PHE A 210 4.88 -0.19 25.36
CA PHE A 210 3.89 0.84 25.52
C PHE A 210 2.47 0.29 25.55
N GLN A 211 1.81 0.45 26.69
CA GLN A 211 0.36 0.36 26.82
C GLN A 211 -0.19 1.78 26.93
N PHE A 212 -0.82 2.26 25.86
CA PHE A 212 -1.55 3.52 25.94
C PHE A 212 -2.72 3.35 26.90
N GLY A 213 -2.73 4.08 27.98
CA GLY A 213 -3.84 4.08 28.93
C GLY A 213 -5.16 4.54 28.31
N SER A 214 -5.08 5.32 27.20
CA SER A 214 -6.24 5.77 26.42
C SER A 214 -5.83 6.10 24.98
N HIS A 215 -6.82 6.13 24.08
CA HIS A 215 -6.68 6.62 22.73
C HIS A 215 -6.07 8.03 22.65
N ASP A 216 -6.53 8.95 23.50
CA ASP A 216 -6.05 10.33 23.51
C ASP A 216 -4.58 10.43 23.91
N THR A 217 -4.13 9.57 24.83
CA THR A 217 -2.71 9.45 25.19
C THR A 217 -1.89 9.03 23.97
N GLY A 218 -2.35 8.02 23.21
CA GLY A 218 -1.68 7.57 21.99
C GLY A 218 -1.56 8.68 20.94
N ILE A 219 -2.62 9.44 20.70
CA ILE A 219 -2.59 10.59 19.80
C ILE A 219 -1.62 11.67 20.31
N SER A 220 -1.68 12.02 21.59
CA SER A 220 -0.84 13.07 22.15
C SER A 220 0.66 12.73 22.04
N TYR A 221 1.01 11.46 22.19
CA TYR A 221 2.39 10.99 22.01
C TYR A 221 2.82 11.04 20.55
N SER A 222 1.95 10.59 19.63
CA SER A 222 2.24 10.67 18.19
C SER A 222 2.49 12.12 17.73
N LYS A 223 1.70 13.07 18.24
CA LYS A 223 1.86 14.51 17.93
C LYS A 223 3.18 15.11 18.43
N LYS A 224 3.87 14.49 19.40
CA LYS A 224 5.21 14.95 19.81
C LYS A 224 6.25 14.78 18.69
N LYS A 225 5.98 13.94 17.69
CA LYS A 225 6.81 13.80 16.50
C LYS A 225 6.57 14.88 15.46
N GLY A 226 5.41 15.48 15.46
CA GLY A 226 4.95 16.48 14.49
C GLY A 226 3.46 16.35 14.19
N ALA A 227 2.86 17.36 13.58
CA ALA A 227 1.44 17.40 13.27
C ALA A 227 0.99 16.30 12.30
N GLY A 228 1.89 15.83 11.42
CA GLY A 228 1.63 14.79 10.43
C GLY A 228 1.56 13.37 11.00
N TYR A 229 1.82 13.18 12.30
CA TYR A 229 1.86 11.84 12.91
C TYR A 229 0.59 11.53 13.70
N THR A 230 0.14 10.30 13.59
CA THR A 230 -0.95 9.74 14.38
C THR A 230 -0.69 8.25 14.67
N GLY A 231 -1.48 7.65 15.53
CA GLY A 231 -1.50 6.20 15.69
C GLY A 231 -2.03 5.50 14.43
N ARG A 232 -1.93 4.17 14.42
CA ARG A 232 -2.47 3.35 13.32
C ARG A 232 -3.97 3.61 13.17
N THR A 233 -4.38 3.89 11.95
CA THR A 233 -5.74 4.28 11.62
C THR A 233 -6.57 3.11 11.07
N VAL A 234 -7.89 3.28 11.03
CA VAL A 234 -8.80 2.36 10.31
C VAL A 234 -8.43 2.26 8.82
N ALA A 235 -7.90 3.35 8.24
CA ALA A 235 -7.45 3.37 6.85
C ALA A 235 -6.28 2.41 6.60
N ASP A 236 -5.30 2.38 7.50
CA ASP A 236 -4.16 1.46 7.42
C ASP A 236 -4.61 0.01 7.57
N ASN A 237 -5.50 -0.26 8.52
CA ASN A 237 -6.08 -1.58 8.71
C ASN A 237 -6.88 -2.04 7.49
N PHE A 238 -7.66 -1.13 6.89
CA PHE A 238 -8.43 -1.44 5.68
C PHE A 238 -7.52 -1.85 4.53
N TYR A 239 -6.43 -1.12 4.27
CA TYR A 239 -5.45 -1.46 3.24
C TYR A 239 -4.88 -2.87 3.45
N ILE A 240 -4.42 -3.17 4.66
CA ILE A 240 -3.82 -4.48 4.98
C ILE A 240 -4.84 -5.60 4.81
N GLN A 241 -6.06 -5.41 5.32
CA GLN A 241 -7.14 -6.40 5.17
C GLN A 241 -7.50 -6.63 3.70
N LEU A 242 -7.60 -5.56 2.91
CA LEU A 242 -7.88 -5.66 1.47
C LEU A 242 -6.80 -6.47 0.76
N MET A 243 -5.51 -6.18 1.02
CA MET A 243 -4.39 -6.92 0.44
C MET A 243 -4.43 -8.41 0.83
N LEU A 244 -4.70 -8.72 2.09
CA LEU A 244 -4.82 -10.11 2.56
C LEU A 244 -6.01 -10.83 1.92
N MET A 245 -7.18 -10.19 1.85
CA MET A 245 -8.35 -10.77 1.19
C MET A 245 -8.10 -11.07 -0.29
N LEU A 246 -7.42 -10.18 -1.01
CA LEU A 246 -7.08 -10.39 -2.42
C LEU A 246 -6.05 -11.51 -2.59
N LYS A 247 -5.02 -11.57 -1.76
CA LYS A 247 -3.95 -12.58 -1.83
C LYS A 247 -4.45 -13.97 -1.47
N TYR A 248 -5.22 -14.10 -0.40
CA TYR A 248 -5.62 -15.38 0.17
C TYR A 248 -7.06 -15.80 -0.16
N ALA A 249 -7.86 -14.89 -0.72
CA ALA A 249 -9.27 -15.11 -1.03
C ALA A 249 -10.09 -15.62 0.19
N THR A 250 -9.88 -15.03 1.36
CA THR A 250 -10.61 -15.39 2.59
C THR A 250 -10.98 -14.16 3.40
N GLN A 251 -12.04 -14.28 4.22
CA GLN A 251 -12.37 -13.30 5.27
C GLN A 251 -11.75 -13.67 6.62
N ASP A 252 -11.36 -14.91 6.80
CA ASP A 252 -10.68 -15.37 8.00
C ASP A 252 -9.21 -14.98 7.96
N LEU A 253 -8.94 -13.74 8.31
CA LEU A 253 -7.58 -13.19 8.35
C LEU A 253 -6.81 -13.63 9.60
N GLN A 254 -7.50 -14.11 10.62
CA GLN A 254 -6.89 -14.60 11.86
C GLN A 254 -6.16 -15.93 11.62
N SER A 255 -6.73 -16.81 10.82
CA SER A 255 -6.09 -18.07 10.45
C SER A 255 -4.79 -17.90 9.65
N LEU A 256 -4.60 -16.74 8.98
CA LEU A 256 -3.41 -16.46 8.20
C LEU A 256 -2.21 -16.01 9.05
N GLY A 257 -2.45 -15.34 10.15
CA GLY A 257 -1.41 -14.72 10.98
C GLY A 257 -1.14 -15.44 12.30
N GLY A 258 -1.97 -16.40 12.66
CA GLY A 258 -2.02 -16.98 14.01
C GLY A 258 -2.51 -15.94 15.01
N CYS A 259 -3.65 -16.17 15.64
CA CYS A 259 -4.03 -15.43 16.82
C CYS A 259 -3.30 -16.07 18.00
N THR A 260 -2.41 -15.35 18.63
CA THR A 260 -1.98 -15.67 19.99
C THR A 260 -2.87 -14.87 20.90
N ASP A 261 -3.79 -15.55 21.58
CA ASP A 261 -4.52 -14.98 22.72
C ASP A 261 -3.54 -14.54 23.81
#